data_8d45eb12550a9c742b23b2c30dfa3c6f
#
_entry.id   8d45eb12550a9c742b23b2c30dfa3c6f
#
_cell.length_a   1.000
_cell.length_b   1.000
_cell.length_c   1.000
_cell.angle_alpha   90.00
_cell.angle_beta   90.00
_cell.angle_gamma   90.00
#
_symmetry.space_group_name_H-M   'P 1'
#
loop_
_entity.id
_entity.type
_entity.pdbx_description
1 polymer ?
#
loop_
_entity_poly.entity_id
_entity_poly.type
_entity_poly.pdbx_seq_one_letter_code
_entity_poly.pdbx_strand_id
1 'polypeptide(L)'
;MLKYILAWIPMLFIAIFNGAVREMWLVEYFGELRAHQLSCVTGIVLLGAFIWAVIRNWRPACAGAAVTIGLIWLIMTIAFEFLFGFYVRGITWSGLFHEYNLFVGRLWVLVLVWVTIAPYLFYVLQNGRKMEPLSARESSERLAKLGGTERQLDTPRRRSPKTE
;
A
#
# COMPACT_ATOMS: atom_id res chain seq x y z
N MET A 1 -8.29 8.87 -13.10
CA MET A 1 -8.74 9.22 -11.74
C MET A 1 -10.02 8.52 -11.33
N LEU A 2 -11.05 8.45 -12.18
CA LEU A 2 -12.36 7.86 -11.83
C LEU A 2 -12.29 6.48 -11.19
N LYS A 3 -11.46 5.56 -11.71
CA LYS A 3 -11.28 4.21 -11.14
C LYS A 3 -10.82 4.19 -9.68
N TYR A 4 -10.01 5.17 -9.24
CA TYR A 4 -9.58 5.28 -7.86
C TYR A 4 -10.67 5.86 -6.95
N ILE A 5 -11.48 6.77 -7.48
CA ILE A 5 -12.68 7.27 -6.78
C ILE A 5 -13.66 6.12 -6.55
N LEU A 6 -13.91 5.29 -7.57
CA LEU A 6 -14.76 4.11 -7.45
C LEU A 6 -14.17 3.05 -6.48
N ALA A 7 -12.84 2.90 -6.42
CA ALA A 7 -12.18 2.00 -5.47
C ALA A 7 -12.37 2.44 -4.00
N TRP A 8 -12.70 3.70 -3.74
CA TRP A 8 -13.03 4.15 -2.40
C TRP A 8 -14.32 3.50 -1.86
N ILE A 9 -15.28 3.17 -2.71
CA ILE A 9 -16.56 2.56 -2.30
C ILE A 9 -16.35 1.21 -1.57
N PRO A 10 -15.69 0.19 -2.17
CA PRO A 10 -15.41 -1.04 -1.44
C PRO A 10 -14.50 -0.83 -0.21
N MET A 11 -13.59 0.16 -0.24
CA MET A 11 -12.79 0.53 0.92
C MET A 11 -13.67 1.03 2.07
N LEU A 12 -14.70 1.82 1.77
CA LEU A 12 -15.69 2.27 2.73
C LEU A 12 -16.46 1.08 3.35
N PHE A 13 -16.89 0.11 2.55
CA PHE A 13 -17.55 -1.09 3.06
C PHE A 13 -16.66 -1.90 3.98
N ILE A 14 -15.36 -2.04 3.69
CA ILE A 14 -14.39 -2.68 4.58
C ILE A 14 -14.31 -1.94 5.92
N ALA A 15 -14.26 -0.61 5.90
CA ALA A 15 -14.22 0.21 7.11
C ALA A 15 -15.50 0.09 7.95
N ILE A 16 -16.68 0.15 7.31
CA ILE A 16 -17.98 -0.02 7.98
C ILE A 16 -18.07 -1.42 8.61
N PHE A 17 -17.71 -2.46 7.87
CA PHE A 17 -17.74 -3.84 8.37
C PHE A 17 -16.80 -4.01 9.58
N ASN A 18 -15.58 -3.50 9.51
CA ASN A 18 -14.63 -3.51 10.62
C ASN A 18 -15.18 -2.76 11.85
N GLY A 19 -15.86 -1.63 11.64
CA GLY A 19 -16.55 -0.87 12.70
C GLY A 19 -17.71 -1.65 13.32
N ALA A 20 -18.51 -2.34 12.51
CA ALA A 20 -19.61 -3.17 12.98
C ALA A 20 -19.11 -4.36 13.84
N VAL A 21 -18.05 -5.04 13.40
CA VAL A 21 -17.40 -6.11 14.19
C VAL A 21 -16.90 -5.57 15.53
N ARG A 22 -16.35 -4.35 15.54
CA ARG A 22 -15.94 -3.70 16.79
C ARG A 22 -17.10 -3.53 17.73
N GLU A 23 -18.21 -2.94 17.29
CA GLU A 23 -19.37 -2.63 18.15
C GLU A 23 -20.07 -3.90 18.62
N MET A 24 -20.24 -4.91 17.75
CA MET A 24 -21.00 -6.10 18.06
C MET A 24 -20.23 -7.12 18.91
N TRP A 25 -18.91 -7.21 18.74
CA TRP A 25 -18.11 -8.27 19.35
C TRP A 25 -16.97 -7.74 20.20
N LEU A 26 -16.11 -6.84 19.68
CA LEU A 26 -14.90 -6.46 20.39
C LEU A 26 -15.18 -5.64 21.63
N VAL A 27 -16.22 -4.79 21.64
CA VAL A 27 -16.59 -3.97 22.80
C VAL A 27 -17.02 -4.86 23.97
N GLU A 28 -17.77 -5.92 23.73
CA GLU A 28 -18.27 -6.84 24.76
C GLU A 28 -17.12 -7.56 25.49
N TYR A 29 -16.07 -7.98 24.74
CA TYR A 29 -14.97 -8.78 25.33
C TYR A 29 -13.82 -7.91 25.87
N PHE A 30 -13.51 -6.79 25.26
CA PHE A 30 -12.29 -6.00 25.55
C PHE A 30 -12.57 -4.62 26.14
N GLY A 31 -13.83 -4.19 26.18
CA GLY A 31 -14.21 -2.83 26.54
C GLY A 31 -13.94 -1.82 25.41
N GLU A 32 -14.52 -0.64 25.51
CA GLU A 32 -14.62 0.36 24.44
C GLU A 32 -13.24 0.78 23.86
N LEU A 33 -12.28 1.15 24.74
CA LEU A 33 -11.00 1.69 24.31
C LEU A 33 -10.13 0.62 23.61
N ARG A 34 -10.05 -0.58 24.20
CA ARG A 34 -9.24 -1.68 23.61
C ARG A 34 -9.86 -2.18 22.31
N ALA A 35 -11.20 -2.30 22.27
CA ALA A 35 -11.92 -2.65 21.05
C ALA A 35 -11.65 -1.64 19.92
N HIS A 36 -11.62 -0.34 20.24
CA HIS A 36 -11.29 0.71 19.30
C HIS A 36 -9.85 0.56 18.76
N GLN A 37 -8.87 0.33 19.64
CA GLN A 37 -7.46 0.15 19.25
C GLN A 37 -7.27 -1.08 18.37
N LEU A 38 -7.85 -2.24 18.74
CA LEU A 38 -7.81 -3.47 17.92
C LEU A 38 -8.45 -3.25 16.55
N SER A 39 -9.61 -2.59 16.50
CA SER A 39 -10.30 -2.26 15.25
C SER A 39 -9.47 -1.33 14.36
N CYS A 40 -8.74 -0.38 14.93
CA CYS A 40 -7.82 0.48 14.15
C CYS A 40 -6.68 -0.34 13.54
N VAL A 41 -6.08 -1.28 14.29
CA VAL A 41 -5.02 -2.15 13.78
C VAL A 41 -5.53 -3.07 12.66
N THR A 42 -6.66 -3.73 12.87
CA THR A 42 -7.28 -4.59 11.84
C THR A 42 -7.70 -3.76 10.62
N GLY A 43 -8.21 -2.55 10.83
CA GLY A 43 -8.53 -1.61 9.75
C GLY A 43 -7.31 -1.22 8.92
N ILE A 44 -6.18 -0.89 9.56
CA ILE A 44 -4.91 -0.59 8.86
C ILE A 44 -4.48 -1.76 7.99
N VAL A 45 -4.56 -3.00 8.50
CA VAL A 45 -4.17 -4.21 7.75
C VAL A 45 -5.10 -4.45 6.57
N LEU A 46 -6.43 -4.45 6.79
CA LEU A 46 -7.42 -4.72 5.76
C LEU A 46 -7.40 -3.65 4.65
N LEU A 47 -7.40 -2.37 5.04
CA LEU A 47 -7.32 -1.26 4.11
C LEU A 47 -5.97 -1.26 3.38
N GLY A 48 -4.87 -1.57 4.08
CA GLY A 48 -3.55 -1.70 3.47
C GLY A 48 -3.50 -2.79 2.41
N ALA A 49 -4.03 -3.98 2.70
CA ALA A 49 -4.11 -5.08 1.73
C ALA A 49 -4.95 -4.69 0.50
N PHE A 50 -6.09 -4.03 0.73
CA PHE A 50 -6.95 -3.56 -0.36
C PHE A 50 -6.25 -2.48 -1.21
N ILE A 51 -5.66 -1.46 -0.59
CA ILE A 51 -4.93 -0.38 -1.27
C ILE A 51 -3.76 -0.95 -2.07
N TRP A 52 -3.01 -1.90 -1.48
CA TRP A 52 -1.94 -2.59 -2.18
C TRP A 52 -2.43 -3.30 -3.45
N ALA A 53 -3.57 -4.01 -3.38
CA ALA A 53 -4.17 -4.68 -4.53
C ALA A 53 -4.62 -3.68 -5.60
N VAL A 54 -5.23 -2.55 -5.21
CA VAL A 54 -5.66 -1.48 -6.12
C VAL A 54 -4.45 -0.87 -6.85
N ILE A 55 -3.40 -0.50 -6.12
CA ILE A 55 -2.19 0.11 -6.71
C ILE A 55 -1.43 -0.90 -7.57
N ARG A 56 -1.46 -2.20 -7.23
CA ARG A 56 -0.86 -3.26 -8.04
C ARG A 56 -1.57 -3.45 -9.38
N ASN A 57 -2.91 -3.45 -9.37
CA ASN A 57 -3.72 -3.65 -10.58
C ASN A 57 -3.78 -2.38 -11.44
N TRP A 58 -3.87 -1.23 -10.80
CA TRP A 58 -4.01 0.07 -11.45
C TRP A 58 -2.86 0.98 -11.03
N ARG A 59 -1.71 0.80 -11.63
CA ARG A 59 -0.52 1.60 -11.28
C ARG A 59 -0.75 3.08 -11.57
N PRO A 60 -0.50 3.97 -10.60
CA PRO A 60 -0.48 5.41 -10.85
C PRO A 60 0.62 5.77 -11.87
N ALA A 61 0.37 6.77 -12.70
CA ALA A 61 1.29 7.19 -13.76
C ALA A 61 2.61 7.76 -13.21
N CYS A 62 2.55 8.42 -12.06
CA CYS A 62 3.71 9.03 -11.39
C CYS A 62 3.47 9.10 -9.87
N ALA A 63 4.52 9.44 -9.13
CA ALA A 63 4.47 9.62 -7.68
C ALA A 63 3.44 10.67 -7.24
N GLY A 64 3.35 11.78 -7.98
CA GLY A 64 2.35 12.82 -7.72
C GLY A 64 0.91 12.30 -7.86
N ALA A 65 0.63 11.44 -8.85
CA ALA A 65 -0.68 10.81 -8.98
C ALA A 65 -1.02 9.91 -7.78
N ALA A 66 -0.04 9.19 -7.23
CA ALA A 66 -0.25 8.36 -6.04
C ALA A 66 -0.57 9.21 -4.79
N VAL A 67 0.11 10.33 -4.61
CA VAL A 67 -0.19 11.29 -3.53
C VAL A 67 -1.59 11.88 -3.71
N THR A 68 -1.95 12.30 -4.92
CA THR A 68 -3.30 12.84 -5.21
C THR A 68 -4.40 11.84 -4.89
N ILE A 69 -4.20 10.55 -5.19
CA ILE A 69 -5.15 9.48 -4.84
C ILE A 69 -5.36 9.42 -3.32
N GLY A 70 -4.26 9.42 -2.54
CA GLY A 70 -4.33 9.40 -1.09
C GLY A 70 -5.08 10.62 -0.52
N LEU A 71 -4.82 11.82 -1.04
CA LEU A 71 -5.50 13.04 -0.62
C LEU A 71 -7.01 13.02 -0.96
N ILE A 72 -7.39 12.54 -2.15
CA ILE A 72 -8.79 12.39 -2.53
C ILE A 72 -9.49 11.41 -1.58
N TRP A 73 -8.88 10.28 -1.28
CA TRP A 73 -9.45 9.30 -0.34
C TRP A 73 -9.58 9.85 1.08
N LEU A 74 -8.60 10.62 1.54
CA LEU A 74 -8.67 11.31 2.82
C LEU A 74 -9.88 12.25 2.90
N ILE A 75 -10.02 13.13 1.89
CA ILE A 75 -11.12 14.10 1.84
C ILE A 75 -12.47 13.39 1.79
N MET A 76 -12.61 12.35 0.95
CA MET A 76 -13.83 11.57 0.83
C MET A 76 -14.17 10.85 2.15
N THR A 77 -13.17 10.30 2.84
CA THR A 77 -13.35 9.62 4.14
C THR A 77 -13.80 10.61 5.21
N ILE A 78 -13.11 11.73 5.36
CA ILE A 78 -13.48 12.77 6.33
C ILE A 78 -14.89 13.29 6.05
N ALA A 79 -15.21 13.61 4.80
CA ALA A 79 -16.55 14.08 4.42
C ALA A 79 -17.63 13.03 4.77
N PHE A 80 -17.38 11.76 4.45
CA PHE A 80 -18.28 10.67 4.80
C PHE A 80 -18.47 10.54 6.32
N GLU A 81 -17.39 10.57 7.09
CA GLU A 81 -17.45 10.44 8.55
C GLU A 81 -18.27 11.57 9.21
N PHE A 82 -18.05 12.79 8.80
CA PHE A 82 -18.80 13.93 9.32
C PHE A 82 -20.28 13.84 8.92
N LEU A 83 -20.57 13.53 7.66
CA LEU A 83 -21.96 13.38 7.19
C LEU A 83 -22.66 12.21 7.88
N PHE A 84 -22.03 11.04 7.93
CA PHE A 84 -22.59 9.84 8.54
C PHE A 84 -22.73 10.00 10.06
N GLY A 85 -21.71 10.54 10.72
CA GLY A 85 -21.72 10.79 12.17
C GLY A 85 -22.82 11.76 12.58
N PHE A 86 -22.99 12.85 11.84
CA PHE A 86 -23.99 13.87 12.15
C PHE A 86 -25.42 13.42 11.78
N TYR A 87 -25.65 12.96 10.53
CA TYR A 87 -26.99 12.68 10.03
C TYR A 87 -27.52 11.28 10.41
N VAL A 88 -26.65 10.29 10.55
CA VAL A 88 -27.08 8.89 10.78
C VAL A 88 -26.93 8.51 12.26
N ARG A 89 -25.80 8.86 12.88
CA ARG A 89 -25.53 8.53 14.30
C ARG A 89 -26.00 9.61 15.27
N GLY A 90 -26.41 10.80 14.80
CA GLY A 90 -26.84 11.90 15.65
C GLY A 90 -25.76 12.44 16.59
N ILE A 91 -24.49 12.24 16.27
CA ILE A 91 -23.36 12.68 17.10
C ILE A 91 -23.20 14.19 16.96
N THR A 92 -23.05 14.90 18.08
CA THR A 92 -22.78 16.33 18.07
C THR A 92 -21.40 16.64 17.49
N TRP A 93 -21.21 17.85 16.99
CA TRP A 93 -19.91 18.29 16.46
C TRP A 93 -18.76 18.10 17.44
N SER A 94 -18.99 18.40 18.75
CA SER A 94 -17.99 18.18 19.80
C SER A 94 -17.64 16.70 19.97
N GLY A 95 -18.63 15.81 19.84
CA GLY A 95 -18.41 14.36 19.88
C GLY A 95 -17.59 13.85 18.70
N LEU A 96 -17.85 14.38 17.48
CA LEU A 96 -17.08 14.05 16.29
C LEU A 96 -15.60 14.45 16.46
N PHE A 97 -15.32 15.65 16.94
CA PHE A 97 -13.92 16.06 17.20
C PHE A 97 -13.25 15.26 18.32
N HIS A 98 -14.00 14.72 19.27
CA HIS A 98 -13.45 13.85 20.32
C HIS A 98 -12.87 12.54 19.76
N GLU A 99 -13.45 11.97 18.70
CA GLU A 99 -12.94 10.76 18.02
C GLU A 99 -11.55 10.98 17.40
N TYR A 100 -11.17 12.21 17.09
CA TYR A 100 -9.87 12.58 16.54
C TYR A 100 -8.80 12.86 17.60
N ASN A 101 -9.13 12.72 18.89
CA ASN A 101 -8.19 13.00 19.96
C ASN A 101 -7.26 11.82 20.26
N LEU A 102 -6.07 11.85 19.67
CA LEU A 102 -5.00 10.86 19.88
C LEU A 102 -4.55 10.77 21.35
N PHE A 103 -4.59 11.87 22.10
CA PHE A 103 -4.14 11.92 23.50
C PHE A 103 -5.02 11.10 24.43
N VAL A 104 -6.27 10.81 24.03
CA VAL A 104 -7.21 9.94 24.76
C VAL A 104 -7.08 8.47 24.34
N GLY A 105 -6.09 8.14 23.49
CA GLY A 105 -5.86 6.78 23.01
C GLY A 105 -6.71 6.36 21.80
N ARG A 106 -7.39 7.31 21.14
CA ARG A 106 -8.18 7.05 19.94
C ARG A 106 -7.27 7.07 18.70
N LEU A 107 -6.98 5.89 18.17
CA LEU A 107 -6.01 5.70 17.08
C LEU A 107 -6.60 5.93 15.68
N TRP A 108 -7.82 6.46 15.58
CA TRP A 108 -8.52 6.65 14.30
C TRP A 108 -7.75 7.54 13.32
N VAL A 109 -7.11 8.59 13.82
CA VAL A 109 -6.27 9.48 13.02
C VAL A 109 -5.15 8.72 12.30
N LEU A 110 -4.61 7.65 12.92
CA LEU A 110 -3.58 6.82 12.27
C LEU A 110 -4.12 6.07 11.06
N VAL A 111 -5.40 5.67 11.08
CA VAL A 111 -6.06 5.05 9.92
C VAL A 111 -6.17 6.05 8.77
N LEU A 112 -6.53 7.31 9.06
CA LEU A 112 -6.61 8.37 8.05
C LEU A 112 -5.23 8.70 7.45
N VAL A 113 -4.20 8.81 8.30
CA VAL A 113 -2.82 8.98 7.86
C VAL A 113 -2.38 7.81 6.98
N TRP A 114 -2.72 6.58 7.38
CA TRP A 114 -2.41 5.37 6.62
C TRP A 114 -3.06 5.40 5.23
N VAL A 115 -4.36 5.65 5.15
CA VAL A 115 -5.10 5.74 3.87
C VAL A 115 -4.49 6.79 2.93
N THR A 116 -3.98 7.89 3.50
CA THR A 116 -3.35 8.96 2.74
C THR A 116 -1.98 8.57 2.20
N ILE A 117 -1.16 7.91 3.01
CA ILE A 117 0.24 7.60 2.67
C ILE A 117 0.38 6.29 1.89
N ALA A 118 -0.49 5.30 2.15
CA ALA A 118 -0.40 3.96 1.59
C ALA A 118 -0.34 3.91 0.05
N PRO A 119 -1.11 4.71 -0.72
CA PRO A 119 -1.01 4.71 -2.18
C PRO A 119 0.39 5.08 -2.67
N TYR A 120 1.01 6.10 -2.07
CA TYR A 120 2.37 6.53 -2.40
C TYR A 120 3.40 5.46 -1.99
N LEU A 121 3.29 4.94 -0.77
CA LEU A 121 4.19 3.92 -0.25
C LEU A 121 4.19 2.67 -1.16
N PHE A 122 3.02 2.17 -1.50
CA PHE A 122 2.90 1.00 -2.38
C PHE A 122 3.33 1.28 -3.81
N TYR A 123 3.15 2.50 -4.31
CA TYR A 123 3.69 2.91 -5.59
C TYR A 123 5.23 2.83 -5.59
N VAL A 124 5.89 3.36 -4.57
CA VAL A 124 7.36 3.32 -4.46
C VAL A 124 7.87 1.89 -4.30
N LEU A 125 7.26 1.09 -3.41
CA LEU A 125 7.65 -0.30 -3.18
C LEU A 125 7.51 -1.18 -4.44
N GLN A 126 6.50 -0.93 -5.26
CA GLN A 126 6.28 -1.70 -6.49
C GLN A 126 7.18 -1.23 -7.64
N ASN A 127 7.59 0.03 -7.67
CA ASN A 127 8.51 0.56 -8.67
C ASN A 127 9.98 0.37 -8.29
N GLY A 128 10.33 0.41 -7.01
CA GLY A 128 11.68 0.17 -6.51
C GLY A 128 12.22 -1.23 -6.86
N ARG A 129 11.35 -2.22 -6.95
CA ARG A 129 11.71 -3.58 -7.42
C ARG A 129 12.08 -3.66 -8.89
N LYS A 130 11.80 -2.63 -9.71
CA LYS A 130 12.15 -2.56 -11.13
C LYS A 130 13.44 -1.78 -11.40
N MET A 131 13.96 -1.07 -10.41
CA MET A 131 15.23 -0.37 -10.48
C MET A 131 16.39 -1.24 -9.95
N GLU A 132 16.47 -2.48 -10.37
CA GLU A 132 17.78 -3.14 -10.39
C GLU A 132 18.60 -2.38 -11.42
N PRO A 133 19.74 -1.78 -11.02
CA PRO A 133 20.41 -0.84 -11.90
C PRO A 133 20.83 -1.58 -13.19
N LEU A 134 20.45 -0.99 -14.33
CA LEU A 134 20.89 -1.44 -15.67
C LEU A 134 22.41 -1.67 -15.70
N SER A 135 23.17 -0.93 -14.87
CA SER A 135 24.61 -1.12 -14.65
C SER A 135 24.98 -2.49 -14.10
N ALA A 136 24.17 -3.12 -13.25
CA ALA A 136 24.47 -4.47 -12.73
C ALA A 136 24.22 -5.54 -13.79
N ARG A 137 23.17 -5.39 -14.61
CA ARG A 137 22.90 -6.26 -15.77
C ARG A 137 23.98 -6.11 -16.85
N GLU A 138 24.31 -4.87 -17.22
CA GLU A 138 25.38 -4.62 -18.19
C GLU A 138 26.75 -5.13 -17.70
N SER A 139 27.04 -4.98 -16.41
CA SER A 139 28.26 -5.50 -15.80
C SER A 139 28.31 -7.02 -15.84
N SER A 140 27.19 -7.70 -15.52
CA SER A 140 27.10 -9.17 -15.60
C SER A 140 27.20 -9.67 -17.02
N GLU A 141 26.58 -9.00 -18.01
CA GLU A 141 26.70 -9.36 -19.42
C GLU A 141 28.11 -9.12 -19.97
N ARG A 142 28.79 -8.04 -19.56
CA ARG A 142 30.19 -7.78 -19.93
C ARG A 142 31.12 -8.84 -19.37
N LEU A 143 30.94 -9.23 -18.10
CA LEU A 143 31.73 -10.29 -17.47
C LEU A 143 31.48 -11.64 -18.12
N ALA A 144 30.25 -11.99 -18.50
CA ALA A 144 29.91 -13.20 -19.19
C ALA A 144 30.54 -13.24 -20.60
N LYS A 145 30.57 -12.12 -21.34
CA LYS A 145 31.23 -12.01 -22.65
C LYS A 145 32.74 -12.15 -22.55
N LEU A 146 33.37 -11.53 -21.53
CA LEU A 146 34.82 -11.64 -21.31
C LEU A 146 35.25 -13.08 -20.94
N GLY A 147 34.50 -13.73 -20.04
CA GLY A 147 34.77 -15.13 -19.66
C GLY A 147 34.52 -16.15 -20.80
N GLY A 148 33.61 -15.83 -21.75
CA GLY A 148 33.40 -16.63 -22.95
C GLY A 148 34.56 -16.54 -23.96
N THR A 149 35.21 -15.36 -24.03
CA THR A 149 36.33 -15.12 -24.93
C THR A 149 37.62 -15.83 -24.47
N GLU A 150 37.87 -15.86 -23.15
CA GLU A 150 39.01 -16.59 -22.57
C GLU A 150 38.93 -18.09 -22.81
N ARG A 151 37.75 -18.71 -22.74
CA ARG A 151 37.57 -20.15 -23.03
C ARG A 151 37.80 -20.50 -24.48
N GLN A 152 37.62 -19.58 -25.42
CA GLN A 152 37.87 -19.82 -26.84
C GLN A 152 39.37 -19.74 -27.19
N LEU A 153 40.17 -19.01 -26.43
CA LEU A 153 41.61 -18.88 -26.65
C LEU A 153 42.41 -20.08 -26.11
N ASP A 154 41.83 -20.84 -25.17
CA ASP A 154 42.52 -21.95 -24.49
C ASP A 154 42.21 -23.34 -25.12
N THR A 155 41.60 -23.39 -26.30
CA THR A 155 41.46 -24.65 -27.06
C THR A 155 42.75 -24.95 -27.83
N PRO A 156 43.51 -26.00 -27.45
CA PRO A 156 44.76 -26.33 -28.15
C PRO A 156 44.44 -26.71 -29.60
N ARG A 157 45.08 -26.00 -30.55
CA ARG A 157 45.04 -26.25 -31.98
C ARG A 157 45.44 -27.70 -32.25
N ARG A 158 44.47 -28.57 -32.48
CA ARG A 158 44.70 -29.97 -32.89
C ARG A 158 45.48 -29.97 -34.21
N ARG A 159 46.77 -30.31 -34.10
CA ARG A 159 47.61 -30.53 -35.30
C ARG A 159 47.02 -31.69 -36.07
N SER A 160 46.67 -31.46 -37.34
CA SER A 160 46.35 -32.53 -38.31
C SER A 160 47.55 -33.42 -38.53
N PRO A 161 47.42 -34.76 -38.50
CA PRO A 161 48.51 -35.66 -38.94
C PRO A 161 48.69 -35.49 -40.42
N LYS A 162 49.95 -35.28 -40.81
CA LYS A 162 50.40 -35.40 -42.23
C LYS A 162 50.35 -36.86 -42.57
N THR A 163 49.55 -37.22 -43.57
CA THR A 163 49.62 -38.53 -44.31
C THR A 163 50.71 -38.43 -45.28
N GLU A 164 51.75 -39.26 -45.14
CA GLU A 164 52.60 -39.74 -46.24
C GLU A 164 51.93 -40.92 -46.97
#